data_cb179275af786191b99b7a35a7e7c2b3
#
_entry.id   cb179275af786191b99b7a35a7e7c2b3
#
_cell.length_a   1.000
_cell.length_b   1.000
_cell.length_c   1.000
_cell.angle_alpha   90.00
_cell.angle_beta   90.00
_cell.angle_gamma   90.00
#
_symmetry.space_group_name_H-M   'P 1'
#
loop_
_entity.id
_entity.type
_entity.pdbx_description
1 polymer ?
#
loop_
_entity_poly.entity_id
_entity_poly.type
_entity_poly.pdbx_seq_one_letter_code
_entity_poly.pdbx_strand_id
1 'polypeptide(L)'
;MKRKIMAALLSACLLLLLLPAAFAAEYGEANITPQTTMGEIRSNPSIAGSGLWTYAKEQKLQGAENLLNGQTLEKYVGSWVAQDCADGLNLLIENYNAGVQITHKIYSEQEIAEDSSRNDAEIYYYPASTPNAKYALILSGNVMTRTAEVKECVSTAYQLHQMGYAAFVMRYRIYPDNDQNAPLDDIARAVQYITDHAQQFGVQAEDYAVIGHSAGGQLTGMFGSDALGYKNYGLLKPGALILAYPIVQYAEVTPAYRLGVDGLSCGKFYYEYSVADVITEDYPPVYFWYGKNDTTLMMLCWNLQEPALAKALQANQVPHKQVVYSDAPHGIGLGRGTEAEGWLNDAVAFWEQQTAE
;
A
#
# COMPACT_ATOMS: atom_id res chain seq x y z
N MET A 1 6.41 -62.46 -30.59
CA MET A 1 7.16 -61.38 -29.90
C MET A 1 7.19 -60.06 -30.66
N LYS A 2 7.46 -60.03 -31.96
CA LYS A 2 7.55 -58.78 -32.76
C LYS A 2 6.27 -57.91 -32.80
N ARG A 3 5.06 -58.51 -32.79
CA ARG A 3 3.79 -57.74 -32.79
C ARG A 3 3.42 -57.09 -31.46
N LYS A 4 3.92 -57.57 -30.30
CA LYS A 4 3.68 -56.98 -28.99
C LYS A 4 4.59 -55.76 -28.71
N ILE A 5 5.81 -55.76 -29.30
CA ILE A 5 6.75 -54.64 -29.19
C ILE A 5 6.29 -53.45 -30.04
N MET A 6 5.68 -53.68 -31.20
CA MET A 6 5.18 -52.60 -32.04
C MET A 6 3.94 -51.89 -31.46
N ALA A 7 3.09 -52.65 -30.73
CA ALA A 7 1.92 -52.05 -30.03
C ALA A 7 2.35 -51.21 -28.82
N ALA A 8 3.42 -51.57 -28.11
CA ALA A 8 3.96 -50.81 -26.98
C ALA A 8 4.65 -49.50 -27.42
N LEU A 9 5.31 -49.49 -28.58
CA LEU A 9 5.93 -48.31 -29.15
C LEU A 9 4.90 -47.33 -29.73
N LEU A 10 3.79 -47.79 -30.30
CA LEU A 10 2.69 -46.90 -30.75
C LEU A 10 1.89 -46.29 -29.59
N SER A 11 1.72 -47.00 -28.47
CA SER A 11 1.09 -46.45 -27.26
C SER A 11 1.97 -45.41 -26.57
N ALA A 12 3.33 -45.56 -26.58
CA ALA A 12 4.24 -44.56 -26.03
C ALA A 12 4.29 -43.30 -26.89
N CYS A 13 4.18 -43.39 -28.21
CA CYS A 13 4.11 -42.23 -29.10
C CYS A 13 2.77 -41.46 -29.02
N LEU A 14 1.66 -42.14 -28.69
CA LEU A 14 0.35 -41.47 -28.52
C LEU A 14 0.21 -40.76 -27.15
N LEU A 15 0.96 -41.21 -26.13
CA LEU A 15 0.97 -40.55 -24.81
C LEU A 15 1.82 -39.27 -24.79
N LEU A 16 2.75 -39.11 -25.75
CA LEU A 16 3.57 -37.86 -25.89
C LEU A 16 2.82 -36.75 -26.65
N LEU A 17 1.64 -36.99 -27.22
CA LEU A 17 0.84 -36.01 -27.94
C LEU A 17 -0.29 -35.39 -27.10
N LEU A 18 -0.39 -35.73 -25.80
CA LEU A 18 -1.36 -35.19 -24.87
C LEU A 18 -0.69 -34.38 -23.71
N LEU A 19 0.51 -33.90 -23.92
CA LEU A 19 0.96 -32.77 -23.10
C LEU A 19 0.07 -31.59 -23.47
N PRO A 20 -0.71 -31.02 -22.53
CA PRO A 20 -1.40 -29.78 -22.82
C PRO A 20 -0.32 -28.85 -23.32
N ALA A 21 -0.54 -28.21 -24.48
CA ALA A 21 0.25 -27.08 -24.89
C ALA A 21 0.27 -26.14 -23.69
N ALA A 22 1.37 -26.08 -22.98
CA ALA A 22 1.58 -25.01 -22.02
C ALA A 22 1.43 -23.76 -22.87
N PHE A 23 0.31 -23.06 -22.72
CA PHE A 23 0.18 -21.73 -23.26
C PHE A 23 1.39 -20.98 -22.71
N ALA A 24 2.34 -20.65 -23.58
CA ALA A 24 3.43 -19.78 -23.21
C ALA A 24 2.78 -18.53 -22.61
N ALA A 25 3.05 -18.23 -21.36
CA ALA A 25 2.53 -17.04 -20.74
C ALA A 25 2.93 -15.86 -21.64
N GLU A 26 1.95 -15.10 -22.11
CA GLU A 26 2.21 -13.92 -22.90
C GLU A 26 2.73 -12.87 -21.92
N TYR A 27 4.00 -12.50 -22.04
CA TYR A 27 4.62 -11.48 -21.21
C TYR A 27 4.49 -10.11 -21.86
N GLY A 28 4.16 -9.10 -21.05
CA GLY A 28 4.13 -7.70 -21.46
C GLY A 28 5.50 -7.05 -21.41
N GLU A 29 5.69 -6.02 -22.21
CA GLU A 29 6.91 -5.21 -22.17
C GLU A 29 6.86 -4.20 -21.03
N ALA A 30 8.01 -3.97 -20.37
CA ALA A 30 8.19 -2.95 -19.35
C ALA A 30 8.49 -1.59 -20.00
N ASN A 31 7.50 -0.99 -20.65
CA ASN A 31 7.61 0.23 -21.44
C ASN A 31 6.60 1.32 -21.06
N ILE A 32 6.06 1.25 -19.86
CA ILE A 32 5.13 2.24 -19.32
C ILE A 32 5.86 3.58 -19.15
N THR A 33 5.21 4.64 -19.59
CA THR A 33 5.65 6.04 -19.44
C THR A 33 4.53 6.85 -18.78
N PRO A 34 4.78 8.08 -18.32
CA PRO A 34 3.73 8.99 -17.86
C PRO A 34 2.61 9.23 -18.86
N GLN A 35 2.87 9.07 -20.18
CA GLN A 35 1.90 9.25 -21.25
C GLN A 35 1.13 7.98 -21.61
N THR A 36 1.56 6.82 -21.13
CA THR A 36 0.83 5.56 -21.32
C THR A 36 -0.54 5.66 -20.68
N THR A 37 -1.58 5.27 -21.39
CA THR A 37 -2.95 5.33 -20.85
C THR A 37 -3.20 4.24 -19.82
N MET A 38 -4.12 4.49 -18.88
CA MET A 38 -4.51 3.48 -17.88
C MET A 38 -5.08 2.22 -18.54
N GLY A 39 -5.74 2.35 -19.70
CA GLY A 39 -6.22 1.23 -20.48
C GLY A 39 -5.10 0.35 -21.04
N GLU A 40 -4.03 0.96 -21.57
CA GLU A 40 -2.83 0.25 -22.05
C GLU A 40 -2.11 -0.45 -20.89
N ILE A 41 -1.96 0.23 -19.74
CA ILE A 41 -1.37 -0.36 -18.52
C ILE A 41 -2.14 -1.61 -18.11
N ARG A 42 -3.47 -1.53 -18.03
CA ARG A 42 -4.32 -2.67 -17.64
C ARG A 42 -4.28 -3.84 -18.63
N SER A 43 -4.16 -3.54 -19.91
CA SER A 43 -4.10 -4.56 -20.96
C SER A 43 -2.70 -5.14 -21.17
N ASN A 44 -1.67 -4.62 -20.49
CA ASN A 44 -0.34 -5.23 -20.50
C ASN A 44 -0.44 -6.67 -19.96
N PRO A 45 0.00 -7.69 -20.73
CA PRO A 45 -0.18 -9.10 -20.36
C PRO A 45 0.40 -9.45 -18.98
N SER A 46 1.53 -8.86 -18.60
CA SER A 46 2.16 -9.10 -17.28
C SER A 46 1.38 -8.47 -16.13
N ILE A 47 0.83 -7.27 -16.33
CA ILE A 47 -0.08 -6.64 -15.35
C ILE A 47 -1.35 -7.48 -15.19
N ALA A 48 -1.99 -7.83 -16.29
CA ALA A 48 -3.22 -8.65 -16.26
C ALA A 48 -2.97 -10.05 -15.67
N GLY A 49 -1.84 -10.68 -16.04
CA GLY A 49 -1.47 -12.01 -15.57
C GLY A 49 -1.03 -12.08 -14.12
N SER A 50 -0.47 -10.98 -13.59
CA SER A 50 -0.04 -10.90 -12.19
C SER A 50 -1.18 -10.71 -11.18
N GLY A 51 -2.37 -10.33 -11.65
CA GLY A 51 -3.49 -9.97 -10.77
C GLY A 51 -3.37 -8.58 -10.15
N LEU A 52 -2.41 -7.76 -10.59
CA LEU A 52 -2.22 -6.41 -10.09
C LEU A 52 -3.44 -5.52 -10.40
N TRP A 53 -3.99 -4.88 -9.38
CA TRP A 53 -5.02 -3.89 -9.54
C TRP A 53 -4.43 -2.52 -9.86
N THR A 54 -4.77 -1.98 -11.01
CA THR A 54 -4.31 -0.65 -11.45
C THR A 54 -5.30 0.46 -11.16
N TYR A 55 -6.50 0.12 -10.69
CA TYR A 55 -7.52 1.08 -10.26
C TYR A 55 -7.87 0.93 -8.81
N ALA A 56 -8.29 2.05 -8.22
CA ALA A 56 -9.10 2.01 -7.01
C ALA A 56 -10.35 1.16 -7.26
N LYS A 57 -10.70 0.27 -6.34
CA LYS A 57 -11.97 -0.43 -6.37
C LYS A 57 -13.08 0.60 -6.10
N GLU A 58 -13.64 1.15 -7.15
CA GLU A 58 -14.80 2.04 -7.04
C GLU A 58 -16.07 1.20 -7.05
N GLN A 59 -16.69 1.07 -5.89
CA GLN A 59 -17.88 0.24 -5.69
C GLN A 59 -19.12 0.72 -6.45
N LYS A 60 -19.15 1.94 -6.97
CA LYS A 60 -20.39 2.55 -7.49
C LYS A 60 -20.31 3.17 -8.88
N LEU A 61 -19.17 3.12 -9.55
CA LEU A 61 -19.04 3.72 -10.87
C LEU A 61 -18.93 2.65 -11.98
N GLN A 62 -19.92 1.77 -12.08
CA GLN A 62 -20.11 1.00 -13.31
C GLN A 62 -20.25 1.98 -14.49
N GLY A 63 -19.27 2.00 -15.37
CA GLY A 63 -19.21 2.90 -16.53
C GLY A 63 -18.09 3.97 -16.47
N ALA A 64 -17.54 4.30 -15.32
CA ALA A 64 -16.39 5.20 -15.20
C ALA A 64 -15.07 4.57 -15.67
N GLU A 65 -14.98 3.24 -15.75
CA GLU A 65 -13.80 2.52 -16.25
C GLU A 65 -13.39 3.01 -17.65
N ASN A 66 -14.34 3.28 -18.53
CA ASN A 66 -14.04 3.79 -19.87
C ASN A 66 -13.45 5.20 -19.85
N LEU A 67 -13.86 6.05 -18.89
CA LEU A 67 -13.30 7.38 -18.72
C LEU A 67 -11.88 7.32 -18.15
N LEU A 68 -11.63 6.38 -17.23
CA LEU A 68 -10.30 6.17 -16.65
C LEU A 68 -9.35 5.55 -17.68
N ASN A 69 -9.81 4.59 -18.48
CA ASN A 69 -8.99 3.93 -19.50
C ASN A 69 -8.34 4.92 -20.50
N GLY A 70 -9.01 6.01 -20.84
CA GLY A 70 -8.49 7.03 -21.75
C GLY A 70 -7.56 8.05 -21.08
N GLN A 71 -7.38 8.03 -19.76
CA GLN A 71 -6.46 8.94 -19.07
C GLN A 71 -5.03 8.42 -19.15
N THR A 72 -4.06 9.32 -19.33
CA THR A 72 -2.65 8.98 -19.16
C THR A 72 -2.33 8.73 -17.70
N LEU A 73 -1.26 7.97 -17.42
CA LEU A 73 -0.76 7.74 -16.07
C LEU A 73 -0.53 9.07 -15.34
N GLU A 74 0.13 10.03 -15.99
CA GLU A 74 0.39 11.36 -15.40
C GLU A 74 -0.91 12.07 -14.99
N LYS A 75 -1.94 12.04 -15.84
CA LYS A 75 -3.23 12.64 -15.52
C LYS A 75 -3.92 11.92 -14.34
N TYR A 76 -3.72 10.61 -14.22
CA TYR A 76 -4.33 9.79 -13.17
C TYR A 76 -3.64 9.98 -11.81
N VAL A 77 -2.29 9.95 -11.78
CA VAL A 77 -1.53 9.99 -10.51
C VAL A 77 -1.05 11.40 -10.13
N GLY A 78 -0.91 12.30 -11.10
CA GLY A 78 -0.32 13.63 -10.95
C GLY A 78 1.15 13.68 -11.37
N SER A 79 1.59 14.83 -11.85
CA SER A 79 2.96 15.03 -12.36
C SER A 79 4.05 14.82 -11.30
N TRP A 80 3.72 15.03 -10.02
CA TRP A 80 4.65 14.88 -8.89
C TRP A 80 5.17 13.47 -8.66
N VAL A 81 4.54 12.46 -9.25
CA VAL A 81 4.89 11.04 -9.05
C VAL A 81 4.83 10.22 -10.34
N ALA A 82 4.45 10.81 -11.47
CA ALA A 82 4.13 10.07 -12.69
C ALA A 82 5.29 9.22 -13.22
N GLN A 83 6.51 9.76 -13.19
CA GLN A 83 7.70 9.02 -13.63
C GLN A 83 8.02 7.87 -12.66
N ASP A 84 8.04 8.14 -11.35
CA ASP A 84 8.31 7.11 -10.34
C ASP A 84 7.23 6.01 -10.35
N CYS A 85 5.97 6.37 -10.64
CA CYS A 85 4.90 5.37 -10.84
C CYS A 85 5.11 4.52 -12.10
N ALA A 86 5.52 5.14 -13.21
CA ALA A 86 5.84 4.43 -14.45
C ALA A 86 6.98 3.43 -14.23
N ASP A 87 8.06 3.88 -13.61
CA ASP A 87 9.23 3.06 -13.30
C ASP A 87 8.87 1.93 -12.30
N GLY A 88 8.05 2.23 -11.29
CA GLY A 88 7.58 1.22 -10.34
C GLY A 88 6.67 0.15 -10.97
N LEU A 89 5.82 0.52 -11.92
CA LEU A 89 5.01 -0.44 -12.69
C LEU A 89 5.88 -1.27 -13.63
N ASN A 90 6.87 -0.67 -14.28
CA ASN A 90 7.83 -1.38 -15.12
C ASN A 90 8.64 -2.39 -14.30
N LEU A 91 9.10 -2.02 -13.11
CA LEU A 91 9.79 -2.95 -12.20
C LEU A 91 8.91 -4.15 -11.82
N LEU A 92 7.61 -3.94 -11.58
CA LEU A 92 6.69 -5.06 -11.32
C LEU A 92 6.54 -5.97 -12.53
N ILE A 93 6.47 -5.42 -13.76
CA ILE A 93 6.43 -6.18 -15.00
C ILE A 93 7.71 -7.01 -15.16
N GLU A 94 8.89 -6.41 -14.95
CA GLU A 94 10.18 -7.08 -15.04
C GLU A 94 10.29 -8.24 -14.05
N ASN A 95 9.89 -8.00 -12.80
CA ASN A 95 9.89 -9.04 -11.76
C ASN A 95 8.93 -10.18 -12.10
N TYR A 96 7.72 -9.88 -12.54
CA TYR A 96 6.76 -10.89 -12.97
C TYR A 96 7.29 -11.70 -14.15
N ASN A 97 7.88 -11.06 -15.15
CA ASN A 97 8.49 -11.72 -16.31
C ASN A 97 9.70 -12.60 -15.92
N ALA A 98 10.40 -12.24 -14.85
CA ALA A 98 11.47 -13.05 -14.24
C ALA A 98 10.94 -14.19 -13.37
N GLY A 99 9.63 -14.38 -13.23
CA GLY A 99 9.00 -15.43 -12.45
C GLY A 99 8.81 -15.10 -10.96
N VAL A 100 9.01 -13.84 -10.56
CA VAL A 100 8.73 -13.40 -9.20
C VAL A 100 7.21 -13.25 -9.03
N GLN A 101 6.65 -13.87 -8.00
CA GLN A 101 5.27 -13.61 -7.62
C GLN A 101 5.19 -12.21 -6.99
N ILE A 102 4.56 -11.27 -7.69
CA ILE A 102 4.47 -9.87 -7.24
C ILE A 102 3.17 -9.55 -6.49
N THR A 103 2.14 -10.36 -6.62
CA THR A 103 0.85 -10.20 -5.93
C THR A 103 0.61 -11.37 -4.98
N HIS A 104 0.29 -11.07 -3.73
CA HIS A 104 0.04 -12.08 -2.70
C HIS A 104 -1.28 -11.82 -2.00
N LYS A 105 -2.13 -12.85 -1.92
CA LYS A 105 -3.28 -12.87 -1.02
C LYS A 105 -2.78 -13.09 0.40
N ILE A 106 -3.22 -12.26 1.32
CA ILE A 106 -2.80 -12.34 2.73
C ILE A 106 -3.67 -13.28 3.56
N TYR A 107 -4.84 -13.65 3.06
CA TYR A 107 -5.74 -14.63 3.66
C TYR A 107 -5.71 -15.94 2.88
N SER A 108 -5.87 -17.06 3.59
CA SER A 108 -5.98 -18.39 2.99
C SER A 108 -7.32 -18.56 2.25
N GLU A 109 -7.39 -19.56 1.36
CA GLU A 109 -8.64 -19.90 0.68
C GLU A 109 -9.78 -20.25 1.65
N GLN A 110 -9.47 -20.87 2.78
CA GLN A 110 -10.45 -21.18 3.81
C GLN A 110 -10.99 -19.89 4.46
N GLU A 111 -10.12 -18.96 4.85
CA GLU A 111 -10.52 -17.68 5.43
C GLU A 111 -11.36 -16.84 4.46
N ILE A 112 -11.03 -16.89 3.15
CA ILE A 112 -11.80 -16.24 2.10
C ILE A 112 -13.15 -16.92 1.89
N ALA A 113 -13.24 -18.24 2.02
CA ALA A 113 -14.51 -18.95 1.94
C ALA A 113 -15.45 -18.64 3.12
N GLU A 114 -14.89 -18.38 4.32
CA GLU A 114 -15.63 -17.94 5.49
C GLU A 114 -16.12 -16.50 5.38
N ASP A 115 -15.31 -15.62 4.79
CA ASP A 115 -15.62 -14.22 4.55
C ASP A 115 -15.04 -13.78 3.20
N SER A 116 -15.89 -13.73 2.18
CA SER A 116 -15.48 -13.43 0.80
C SER A 116 -14.90 -12.02 0.62
N SER A 117 -15.15 -11.08 1.54
CA SER A 117 -14.57 -9.74 1.51
C SER A 117 -13.05 -9.77 1.68
N ARG A 118 -12.51 -10.77 2.37
CA ARG A 118 -11.06 -10.98 2.56
C ARG A 118 -10.29 -11.18 1.26
N ASN A 119 -11.00 -11.57 0.17
CA ASN A 119 -10.38 -11.65 -1.15
C ASN A 119 -9.93 -10.28 -1.70
N ASP A 120 -10.44 -9.20 -1.14
CA ASP A 120 -10.07 -7.83 -1.55
C ASP A 120 -8.78 -7.32 -0.89
N ALA A 121 -8.27 -8.03 0.11
CA ALA A 121 -7.02 -7.69 0.79
C ALA A 121 -5.83 -8.45 0.19
N GLU A 122 -4.82 -7.70 -0.26
CA GLU A 122 -3.63 -8.25 -0.91
C GLU A 122 -2.45 -7.28 -0.81
N ILE A 123 -1.24 -7.79 -1.06
CA ILE A 123 -0.01 -7.00 -1.10
C ILE A 123 0.69 -7.15 -2.44
N TYR A 124 1.33 -6.07 -2.89
CA TYR A 124 2.19 -6.04 -4.08
C TYR A 124 3.63 -5.89 -3.64
N TYR A 125 4.46 -6.84 -4.04
CA TYR A 125 5.83 -6.99 -3.56
C TYR A 125 6.84 -6.36 -4.49
N TYR A 126 7.66 -5.48 -3.95
CA TYR A 126 8.86 -4.89 -4.54
C TYR A 126 10.09 -5.48 -3.83
N PRO A 127 10.84 -6.40 -4.47
CA PRO A 127 11.98 -7.05 -3.85
C PRO A 127 13.06 -6.04 -3.43
N ALA A 128 13.76 -6.32 -2.34
CA ALA A 128 14.99 -5.61 -2.03
C ALA A 128 16.13 -6.03 -2.94
N SER A 129 17.11 -5.15 -3.13
CA SER A 129 18.34 -5.47 -3.88
C SER A 129 19.35 -6.28 -3.05
N THR A 130 19.18 -6.34 -1.72
CA THR A 130 20.05 -7.04 -0.78
C THR A 130 19.26 -8.06 0.03
N PRO A 131 19.85 -9.23 0.39
CA PRO A 131 19.19 -10.19 1.24
C PRO A 131 19.07 -9.68 2.69
N ASN A 132 18.07 -10.17 3.40
CA ASN A 132 17.77 -9.81 4.79
C ASN A 132 17.60 -8.29 5.00
N ALA A 133 16.96 -7.63 4.03
CA ALA A 133 16.68 -6.19 4.09
C ALA A 133 15.53 -5.89 5.06
N LYS A 134 15.53 -4.69 5.63
CA LYS A 134 14.32 -4.15 6.25
C LYS A 134 13.23 -3.96 5.20
N TYR A 135 11.97 -3.95 5.62
CA TYR A 135 10.85 -3.74 4.72
C TYR A 135 9.89 -2.66 5.22
N ALA A 136 9.15 -2.10 4.29
CA ALA A 136 8.04 -1.20 4.60
C ALA A 136 6.72 -1.72 4.02
N LEU A 137 5.64 -1.67 4.81
CA LEU A 137 4.27 -1.83 4.37
C LEU A 137 3.68 -0.44 4.08
N ILE A 138 3.11 -0.24 2.89
CA ILE A 138 2.69 1.08 2.42
C ILE A 138 1.18 1.11 2.18
N LEU A 139 0.50 2.07 2.80
CA LEU A 139 -0.94 2.24 2.78
C LEU A 139 -1.33 3.53 2.03
N SER A 140 -2.27 3.41 1.11
CA SER A 140 -2.85 4.57 0.43
C SER A 140 -3.96 5.23 1.24
N GLY A 141 -4.23 6.49 0.94
CA GLY A 141 -5.35 7.25 1.48
C GLY A 141 -6.66 7.03 0.74
N ASN A 142 -7.34 8.13 0.47
CA ASN A 142 -8.61 8.22 -0.26
C ASN A 142 -9.88 8.06 0.57
N VAL A 143 -9.91 8.73 1.73
CA VAL A 143 -11.07 8.84 2.63
C VAL A 143 -11.77 7.51 2.95
N MET A 144 -11.02 6.41 2.96
CA MET A 144 -11.49 5.07 3.32
C MET A 144 -12.65 4.50 2.47
N THR A 145 -13.03 5.16 1.38
CA THR A 145 -14.10 4.71 0.49
C THR A 145 -13.58 4.01 -0.76
N ARG A 146 -12.28 4.06 -0.96
CA ARG A 146 -11.51 3.41 -2.03
C ARG A 146 -10.05 3.39 -1.63
N THR A 147 -9.24 2.63 -2.34
CA THR A 147 -7.79 2.62 -2.21
C THR A 147 -7.14 3.22 -3.46
N ALA A 148 -5.98 3.81 -3.33
CA ALA A 148 -5.31 4.53 -4.42
C ALA A 148 -3.85 4.09 -4.58
N GLU A 149 -3.62 2.79 -4.58
CA GLU A 149 -2.30 2.17 -4.51
C GLU A 149 -1.35 2.70 -5.60
N VAL A 150 -1.82 2.75 -6.85
CA VAL A 150 -0.99 3.24 -7.95
C VAL A 150 -0.67 4.73 -7.77
N LYS A 151 -1.64 5.51 -7.27
CA LYS A 151 -1.48 6.96 -7.14
C LYS A 151 -0.52 7.37 -6.02
N GLU A 152 -0.55 6.68 -4.89
CA GLU A 152 0.17 7.12 -3.68
C GLU A 152 1.29 6.19 -3.27
N CYS A 153 1.17 4.88 -3.54
CA CYS A 153 2.08 3.89 -2.97
C CYS A 153 3.14 3.38 -3.94
N VAL A 154 2.82 3.23 -5.24
CA VAL A 154 3.76 2.65 -6.22
C VAL A 154 5.04 3.46 -6.32
N SER A 155 4.94 4.79 -6.37
CA SER A 155 6.11 5.67 -6.40
C SER A 155 6.96 5.56 -5.13
N THR A 156 6.33 5.49 -3.97
CA THR A 156 7.00 5.30 -2.68
C THR A 156 7.71 3.94 -2.60
N ALA A 157 7.04 2.87 -3.05
CA ALA A 157 7.61 1.52 -3.09
C ALA A 157 8.82 1.43 -4.04
N TYR A 158 8.71 2.05 -5.21
CA TYR A 158 9.82 2.12 -6.16
C TYR A 158 11.03 2.83 -5.57
N GLN A 159 10.84 3.97 -4.91
CA GLN A 159 11.94 4.69 -4.27
C GLN A 159 12.59 3.89 -3.12
N LEU A 160 11.81 3.19 -2.32
CA LEU A 160 12.34 2.28 -1.27
C LEU A 160 13.17 1.15 -1.87
N HIS A 161 12.68 0.54 -2.96
CA HIS A 161 13.45 -0.45 -3.72
C HIS A 161 14.80 0.13 -4.20
N GLN A 162 14.81 1.36 -4.75
CA GLN A 162 16.05 2.03 -5.17
C GLN A 162 17.02 2.30 -4.00
N MET A 163 16.48 2.48 -2.79
CA MET A 163 17.27 2.63 -1.56
C MET A 163 17.74 1.29 -0.97
N GLY A 164 17.34 0.14 -1.54
CA GLY A 164 17.75 -1.19 -1.09
C GLY A 164 16.77 -1.89 -0.14
N TYR A 165 15.63 -1.29 0.17
CA TYR A 165 14.58 -1.87 1.02
C TYR A 165 13.61 -2.73 0.21
N ALA A 166 13.01 -3.72 0.87
CA ALA A 166 11.81 -4.34 0.33
C ALA A 166 10.60 -3.44 0.63
N ALA A 167 9.65 -3.40 -0.29
CA ALA A 167 8.42 -2.67 -0.08
C ALA A 167 7.20 -3.50 -0.46
N PHE A 168 6.15 -3.35 0.31
CA PHE A 168 4.87 -4.00 0.08
C PHE A 168 3.78 -2.95 0.00
N VAL A 169 3.22 -2.77 -1.18
CA VAL A 169 2.04 -1.90 -1.35
C VAL A 169 0.82 -2.70 -0.96
N MET A 170 0.06 -2.20 -0.03
CA MET A 170 -1.10 -2.89 0.49
C MET A 170 -2.40 -2.36 -0.08
N ARG A 171 -3.24 -3.27 -0.52
CA ARG A 171 -4.65 -3.07 -0.75
C ARG A 171 -5.41 -3.69 0.41
N TYR A 172 -6.20 -2.88 1.10
CA TYR A 172 -6.97 -3.28 2.28
C TYR A 172 -8.47 -3.14 2.02
N ARG A 173 -9.29 -3.85 2.81
CA ARG A 173 -10.74 -3.73 2.76
C ARG A 173 -11.17 -2.35 3.22
N ILE A 174 -12.16 -1.79 2.56
CA ILE A 174 -12.64 -0.43 2.80
C ILE A 174 -14.03 -0.46 3.43
N TYR A 175 -14.36 0.59 4.17
CA TYR A 175 -15.69 0.87 4.63
C TYR A 175 -16.53 1.47 3.45
N PRO A 176 -17.85 1.31 3.33
CA PRO A 176 -18.77 0.72 4.32
C PRO A 176 -19.09 -0.75 4.13
N ASP A 177 -18.48 -1.44 3.20
CA ASP A 177 -18.90 -2.81 2.83
C ASP A 177 -18.36 -3.86 3.81
N ASN A 178 -17.52 -3.44 4.76
CA ASN A 178 -16.84 -4.32 5.69
C ASN A 178 -17.02 -3.85 7.14
N ASP A 179 -16.63 -4.72 8.08
CA ASP A 179 -16.50 -4.36 9.48
C ASP A 179 -15.56 -3.16 9.63
N GLN A 180 -15.86 -2.28 10.59
CA GLN A 180 -15.08 -1.07 10.85
C GLN A 180 -13.61 -1.34 11.20
N ASN A 181 -13.28 -2.53 11.74
CA ASN A 181 -11.91 -2.93 12.07
C ASN A 181 -11.22 -3.62 10.89
N ALA A 182 -11.92 -3.98 9.84
CA ALA A 182 -11.36 -4.73 8.70
C ALA A 182 -10.05 -4.15 8.14
N PRO A 183 -9.89 -2.82 7.99
CA PRO A 183 -8.61 -2.28 7.54
C PRO A 183 -7.44 -2.54 8.51
N LEU A 184 -7.66 -2.48 9.84
CA LEU A 184 -6.63 -2.78 10.84
C LEU A 184 -6.33 -4.27 10.91
N ASP A 185 -7.36 -5.13 10.82
CA ASP A 185 -7.20 -6.57 10.70
C ASP A 185 -6.34 -6.94 9.49
N ASP A 186 -6.60 -6.28 8.35
CA ASP A 186 -5.85 -6.51 7.12
C ASP A 186 -4.39 -6.07 7.24
N ILE A 187 -4.12 -4.91 7.87
CA ILE A 187 -2.74 -4.45 8.13
C ILE A 187 -2.00 -5.45 9.01
N ALA A 188 -2.62 -5.88 10.10
CA ALA A 188 -2.04 -6.86 11.00
C ALA A 188 -1.79 -8.19 10.28
N ARG A 189 -2.74 -8.63 9.46
CA ARG A 189 -2.59 -9.85 8.64
C ARG A 189 -1.49 -9.74 7.61
N ALA A 190 -1.33 -8.57 6.97
CA ALA A 190 -0.24 -8.33 6.02
C ALA A 190 1.14 -8.40 6.71
N VAL A 191 1.31 -7.74 7.86
CA VAL A 191 2.55 -7.82 8.65
C VAL A 191 2.84 -9.26 9.06
N GLN A 192 1.82 -9.99 9.58
CA GLN A 192 1.97 -11.40 9.95
C GLN A 192 2.37 -12.25 8.73
N TYR A 193 1.69 -12.07 7.60
CA TYR A 193 2.00 -12.80 6.36
C TYR A 193 3.43 -12.55 5.89
N ILE A 194 3.89 -11.30 5.89
CA ILE A 194 5.25 -10.95 5.49
C ILE A 194 6.26 -11.59 6.46
N THR A 195 6.01 -11.52 7.75
CA THR A 195 6.87 -12.10 8.79
C THR A 195 6.96 -13.62 8.66
N ASP A 196 5.84 -14.32 8.46
CA ASP A 196 5.81 -15.77 8.29
C ASP A 196 6.54 -16.23 7.01
N HIS A 197 6.63 -15.35 6.01
CA HIS A 197 7.31 -15.59 4.73
C HIS A 197 8.62 -14.80 4.57
N ALA A 198 9.20 -14.30 5.67
CA ALA A 198 10.35 -13.39 5.65
C ALA A 198 11.54 -13.97 4.86
N GLN A 199 11.82 -15.28 5.03
CA GLN A 199 12.86 -15.95 4.27
C GLN A 199 12.57 -15.96 2.75
N GLN A 200 11.33 -16.19 2.35
CA GLN A 200 10.90 -16.19 0.94
C GLN A 200 11.04 -14.80 0.32
N PHE A 201 10.69 -13.77 1.06
CA PHE A 201 10.81 -12.38 0.63
C PHE A 201 12.23 -11.81 0.78
N GLY A 202 13.15 -12.53 1.42
CA GLY A 202 14.50 -12.04 1.67
C GLY A 202 14.56 -10.84 2.62
N VAL A 203 13.62 -10.76 3.57
CA VAL A 203 13.50 -9.65 4.53
C VAL A 203 13.73 -10.11 5.97
N GLN A 204 14.07 -9.18 6.85
CA GLN A 204 14.05 -9.40 8.29
C GLN A 204 12.63 -9.17 8.85
N ALA A 205 12.28 -9.88 9.91
CA ALA A 205 10.96 -9.78 10.53
C ALA A 205 10.82 -8.57 11.45
N GLU A 206 11.93 -8.14 12.03
CA GLU A 206 12.04 -7.01 12.97
C GLU A 206 12.23 -5.70 12.21
N ASP A 207 12.13 -4.60 12.94
CA ASP A 207 12.50 -3.25 12.50
C ASP A 207 11.77 -2.74 11.24
N TYR A 208 10.64 -3.33 10.90
CA TYR A 208 9.87 -2.90 9.74
C TYR A 208 9.23 -1.51 9.95
N ALA A 209 8.95 -0.83 8.83
CA ALA A 209 8.18 0.39 8.86
C ALA A 209 6.76 0.18 8.31
N VAL A 210 5.82 0.98 8.80
CA VAL A 210 4.51 1.16 8.16
C VAL A 210 4.40 2.60 7.67
N ILE A 211 4.15 2.77 6.39
CA ILE A 211 4.05 4.09 5.74
C ILE A 211 2.62 4.33 5.31
N GLY A 212 2.02 5.43 5.73
CA GLY A 212 0.66 5.77 5.37
C GLY A 212 0.52 7.17 4.79
N HIS A 213 -0.25 7.27 3.70
CA HIS A 213 -0.57 8.53 3.03
C HIS A 213 -1.99 8.97 3.39
N SER A 214 -2.19 10.24 3.76
CA SER A 214 -3.53 10.80 4.00
C SER A 214 -4.35 9.97 5.01
N ALA A 215 -5.49 9.42 4.62
CA ALA A 215 -6.28 8.49 5.42
C ALA A 215 -5.54 7.18 5.76
N GLY A 216 -4.63 6.71 4.89
CA GLY A 216 -3.71 5.63 5.21
C GLY A 216 -2.76 5.98 6.34
N GLY A 217 -2.42 7.27 6.50
CA GLY A 217 -1.68 7.79 7.65
C GLY A 217 -2.46 7.64 8.95
N GLN A 218 -3.78 7.82 8.95
CA GLN A 218 -4.61 7.53 10.12
C GLN A 218 -4.56 6.04 10.48
N LEU A 219 -4.76 5.16 9.50
CA LEU A 219 -4.67 3.71 9.73
C LEU A 219 -3.30 3.30 10.27
N THR A 220 -2.23 3.85 9.70
CA THR A 220 -0.86 3.62 10.18
C THR A 220 -0.69 4.09 11.63
N GLY A 221 -1.19 5.27 11.96
CA GLY A 221 -1.19 5.77 13.33
C GLY A 221 -2.02 4.90 14.28
N MET A 222 -3.22 4.49 13.89
CA MET A 222 -4.05 3.58 14.69
C MET A 222 -3.39 2.21 14.89
N PHE A 223 -2.65 1.72 13.90
CA PHE A 223 -1.89 0.48 13.99
C PHE A 223 -0.75 0.55 15.03
N GLY A 224 -0.25 1.74 15.33
CA GLY A 224 0.71 1.95 16.43
C GLY A 224 0.12 1.79 17.83
N SER A 225 -1.20 1.77 17.98
CA SER A 225 -1.88 1.68 19.26
C SER A 225 -1.71 0.30 19.92
N ASP A 226 -1.52 0.29 21.23
CA ASP A 226 -1.49 -0.92 22.03
C ASP A 226 -2.81 -1.69 22.00
N ALA A 227 -3.92 -0.97 22.02
CA ALA A 227 -5.26 -1.55 22.13
C ALA A 227 -5.86 -1.96 20.78
N LEU A 228 -5.49 -1.27 19.69
CA LEU A 228 -6.13 -1.44 18.39
C LEU A 228 -5.14 -1.91 17.30
N GLY A 229 -3.84 -1.82 17.57
CA GLY A 229 -2.81 -2.05 16.56
C GLY A 229 -1.92 -3.26 16.86
N TYR A 230 -0.65 -3.14 16.49
CA TYR A 230 0.32 -4.24 16.44
C TYR A 230 0.33 -5.14 17.68
N LYS A 231 0.26 -4.55 18.86
CA LYS A 231 0.33 -5.26 20.14
C LYS A 231 -0.92 -6.09 20.42
N ASN A 232 -2.11 -5.58 20.04
CA ASN A 232 -3.37 -6.31 20.14
C ASN A 232 -3.38 -7.59 19.28
N TYR A 233 -2.64 -7.58 18.16
CA TYR A 233 -2.48 -8.74 17.27
C TYR A 233 -1.26 -9.61 17.61
N GLY A 234 -0.52 -9.29 18.66
CA GLY A 234 0.68 -10.05 19.06
C GLY A 234 1.86 -9.90 18.11
N LEU A 235 1.90 -8.82 17.33
CA LEU A 235 2.97 -8.54 16.38
C LEU A 235 4.15 -7.83 17.03
N LEU A 236 5.32 -7.91 16.40
CA LEU A 236 6.47 -7.12 16.79
C LEU A 236 6.18 -5.63 16.60
N LYS A 237 6.78 -4.82 17.47
CA LYS A 237 6.66 -3.36 17.39
C LYS A 237 7.30 -2.85 16.09
N PRO A 238 6.62 -2.00 15.30
CA PRO A 238 7.24 -1.35 14.16
C PRO A 238 8.48 -0.54 14.56
N GLY A 239 9.54 -0.61 13.77
CA GLY A 239 10.72 0.23 13.92
C GLY A 239 10.43 1.72 13.69
N ALA A 240 9.46 2.01 12.80
CA ALA A 240 8.92 3.35 12.62
C ALA A 240 7.51 3.34 12.00
N LEU A 241 6.72 4.36 12.34
CA LEU A 241 5.52 4.75 11.62
C LEU A 241 5.82 6.03 10.84
N ILE A 242 5.56 6.03 9.53
CA ILE A 242 5.85 7.15 8.64
C ILE A 242 4.53 7.66 8.07
N LEU A 243 4.15 8.88 8.41
CA LEU A 243 2.85 9.46 8.09
C LEU A 243 3.04 10.65 7.14
N ALA A 244 2.63 10.48 5.89
CA ALA A 244 2.69 11.53 4.89
C ALA A 244 1.35 12.28 4.83
N TYR A 245 1.35 13.57 5.11
CA TYR A 245 0.13 14.42 5.18
C TYR A 245 -1.07 13.69 5.81
N PRO A 246 -0.90 13.08 7.01
CA PRO A 246 -1.89 12.19 7.57
C PRO A 246 -3.17 12.91 7.94
N ILE A 247 -4.31 12.23 7.85
CA ILE A 247 -5.47 12.61 8.64
C ILE A 247 -5.28 12.00 10.03
N VAL A 248 -5.38 12.83 11.07
CA VAL A 248 -5.18 12.39 12.46
C VAL A 248 -6.51 12.04 13.12
N GLN A 249 -7.55 12.82 12.80
CA GLN A 249 -8.91 12.59 13.31
C GLN A 249 -9.98 13.15 12.40
N TYR A 250 -11.19 12.59 12.52
CA TYR A 250 -12.40 13.07 11.85
C TYR A 250 -13.46 13.63 12.82
N ALA A 251 -13.26 13.47 14.14
CA ALA A 251 -14.30 13.68 15.14
C ALA A 251 -14.89 15.10 15.17
N GLU A 252 -14.11 16.11 14.81
CA GLU A 252 -14.51 17.52 14.89
C GLU A 252 -14.50 18.25 13.54
N VAL A 253 -14.74 17.51 12.47
CA VAL A 253 -14.90 18.14 11.15
C VAL A 253 -16.09 19.09 11.09
N THR A 254 -15.99 20.12 10.27
CA THR A 254 -17.09 21.09 10.09
C THR A 254 -18.38 20.37 9.65
N PRO A 255 -19.57 20.86 10.06
CA PRO A 255 -20.84 20.25 9.66
C PRO A 255 -20.99 20.02 8.16
N ALA A 256 -20.48 20.94 7.33
CA ALA A 256 -20.51 20.81 5.88
C ALA A 256 -19.66 19.66 5.36
N TYR A 257 -18.49 19.46 5.95
CA TYR A 257 -17.61 18.32 5.62
C TYR A 257 -18.19 17.01 6.14
N ARG A 258 -18.75 17.01 7.36
CA ARG A 258 -19.43 15.86 7.94
C ARG A 258 -20.58 15.36 7.06
N LEU A 259 -21.39 16.25 6.52
CA LEU A 259 -22.43 15.93 5.53
C LEU A 259 -21.85 15.30 4.25
N GLY A 260 -20.71 15.80 3.76
CA GLY A 260 -20.03 15.24 2.60
C GLY A 260 -19.43 13.86 2.88
N VAL A 261 -18.81 13.69 4.03
CA VAL A 261 -18.14 12.44 4.44
C VAL A 261 -19.17 11.39 4.87
N ASP A 262 -20.22 11.75 5.60
CA ASP A 262 -21.34 10.85 5.91
C ASP A 262 -22.07 10.42 4.62
N GLY A 263 -22.20 11.30 3.65
CA GLY A 263 -22.70 10.96 2.32
C GLY A 263 -21.80 10.01 1.53
N LEU A 264 -20.51 9.97 1.88
CA LEU A 264 -19.52 9.01 1.35
C LEU A 264 -19.43 7.74 2.19
N SER A 265 -20.22 7.61 3.27
CA SER A 265 -20.28 6.43 4.13
C SER A 265 -18.97 6.10 4.85
N CYS A 266 -18.19 7.11 5.27
CA CYS A 266 -17.07 6.88 6.18
C CYS A 266 -17.61 6.45 7.54
N GLY A 267 -17.17 5.29 8.01
CA GLY A 267 -17.76 4.66 9.20
C GLY A 267 -17.50 5.39 10.51
N LYS A 268 -18.32 5.05 11.49
CA LYS A 268 -18.25 5.55 12.84
C LYS A 268 -16.86 5.42 13.48
N PHE A 269 -16.13 4.36 13.16
CA PHE A 269 -14.76 4.11 13.61
C PHE A 269 -13.80 5.27 13.32
N TYR A 270 -13.86 5.87 12.12
CA TYR A 270 -12.98 6.97 11.74
C TYR A 270 -13.32 8.28 12.46
N TYR A 271 -14.56 8.43 12.93
CA TYR A 271 -14.98 9.58 13.72
C TYR A 271 -14.72 9.43 15.21
N GLU A 272 -14.72 8.20 15.73
CA GLU A 272 -14.57 7.93 17.15
C GLU A 272 -13.11 7.87 17.60
N TYR A 273 -12.18 7.62 16.68
CA TYR A 273 -10.76 7.46 17.01
C TYR A 273 -9.90 8.56 16.39
N SER A 274 -9.20 9.26 17.26
CA SER A 274 -8.09 10.13 16.90
C SER A 274 -6.77 9.38 17.14
N VAL A 275 -5.83 9.49 16.21
CA VAL A 275 -4.48 8.95 16.42
C VAL A 275 -3.84 9.54 17.68
N ALA A 276 -4.09 10.85 17.94
CA ALA A 276 -3.56 11.51 19.13
C ALA A 276 -4.06 10.90 20.45
N ASP A 277 -5.27 10.30 20.45
CA ASP A 277 -5.88 9.76 21.66
C ASP A 277 -5.38 8.34 22.02
N VAL A 278 -4.72 7.66 21.07
CA VAL A 278 -4.25 6.28 21.27
C VAL A 278 -2.73 6.18 21.51
N ILE A 279 -2.04 7.31 21.61
CA ILE A 279 -0.60 7.35 21.85
C ILE A 279 -0.31 7.07 23.31
N THR A 280 0.57 6.08 23.55
CA THR A 280 1.09 5.68 24.87
C THR A 280 2.61 5.84 24.91
N GLU A 281 3.24 5.64 26.07
CA GLU A 281 4.72 5.64 26.22
C GLU A 281 5.40 4.54 25.39
N ASP A 282 4.69 3.42 25.10
CA ASP A 282 5.20 2.31 24.32
C ASP A 282 4.86 2.42 22.83
N TYR A 283 4.34 3.56 22.38
CA TYR A 283 4.01 3.78 20.99
C TYR A 283 5.27 3.76 20.09
N PRO A 284 5.19 3.23 18.84
CA PRO A 284 6.34 3.21 17.93
C PRO A 284 6.86 4.60 17.59
N PRO A 285 8.16 4.75 17.23
CA PRO A 285 8.70 6.01 16.74
C PRO A 285 7.94 6.53 15.52
N VAL A 286 7.72 7.84 15.42
CA VAL A 286 6.90 8.46 14.37
C VAL A 286 7.68 9.52 13.59
N TYR A 287 7.73 9.34 12.27
CA TYR A 287 8.05 10.43 11.34
C TYR A 287 6.76 10.91 10.68
N PHE A 288 6.50 12.23 10.66
CA PHE A 288 5.36 12.74 9.94
C PHE A 288 5.61 14.12 9.35
N TRP A 289 4.94 14.38 8.21
CA TRP A 289 5.01 15.66 7.56
C TRP A 289 3.67 16.09 7.00
N TYR A 290 3.52 17.40 6.82
CA TYR A 290 2.35 18.02 6.19
C TYR A 290 2.69 19.37 5.58
N GLY A 291 1.82 19.85 4.71
CA GLY A 291 1.88 21.19 4.16
C GLY A 291 1.07 22.18 4.99
N LYS A 292 1.64 23.32 5.33
CA LYS A 292 0.96 24.36 6.11
C LYS A 292 -0.29 24.91 5.41
N ASN A 293 -0.29 24.89 4.07
CA ASN A 293 -1.39 25.34 3.22
C ASN A 293 -2.21 24.18 2.64
N ASP A 294 -2.11 23.00 3.22
CA ASP A 294 -2.92 21.83 2.82
C ASP A 294 -4.40 22.13 3.05
N THR A 295 -5.12 22.35 1.94
CA THR A 295 -6.55 22.72 1.97
C THR A 295 -7.44 21.60 2.50
N THR A 296 -7.04 20.35 2.34
CA THR A 296 -7.77 19.18 2.88
C THR A 296 -7.72 19.19 4.39
N LEU A 297 -6.52 19.35 4.97
CA LEU A 297 -6.33 19.42 6.41
C LEU A 297 -6.95 20.67 7.02
N MET A 298 -6.95 21.80 6.29
CA MET A 298 -7.65 23.02 6.72
C MET A 298 -9.17 22.82 6.84
N MET A 299 -9.79 22.04 5.94
CA MET A 299 -11.21 21.70 6.02
C MET A 299 -11.52 20.72 7.17
N LEU A 300 -10.52 19.96 7.63
CA LEU A 300 -10.61 18.98 8.71
C LEU A 300 -10.23 19.54 10.09
N CYS A 301 -10.37 20.85 10.32
CA CYS A 301 -9.95 21.48 11.57
C CYS A 301 -8.44 21.27 11.84
N TRP A 302 -7.64 21.94 11.05
CA TRP A 302 -6.18 21.83 11.02
C TRP A 302 -5.48 21.72 12.39
N ASN A 303 -5.90 22.50 13.38
CA ASN A 303 -5.30 22.49 14.73
C ASN A 303 -5.52 21.17 15.51
N LEU A 304 -6.43 20.32 15.04
CA LEU A 304 -6.74 19.02 15.64
C LEU A 304 -6.07 17.87 14.87
N GLN A 305 -5.36 18.18 13.81
CA GLN A 305 -4.63 17.22 13.00
C GLN A 305 -3.18 17.08 13.53
N GLU A 306 -2.19 17.38 12.73
CA GLU A 306 -0.77 17.19 13.08
C GLU A 306 -0.30 17.97 14.33
N PRO A 307 -0.81 19.17 14.65
CA PRO A 307 -0.46 19.79 15.92
C PRO A 307 -0.92 19.01 17.15
N ALA A 308 -2.08 18.34 17.06
CA ALA A 308 -2.55 17.45 18.13
C ALA A 308 -1.70 16.19 18.22
N LEU A 309 -1.33 15.61 17.09
CA LEU A 309 -0.40 14.48 17.01
C LEU A 309 0.94 14.80 17.65
N ALA A 310 1.57 15.92 17.26
CA ALA A 310 2.85 16.35 17.83
C ALA A 310 2.78 16.51 19.34
N LYS A 311 1.72 17.14 19.85
CA LYS A 311 1.51 17.33 21.28
C LYS A 311 1.36 16.00 22.03
N ALA A 312 0.63 15.05 21.48
CA ALA A 312 0.43 13.74 22.09
C ALA A 312 1.73 12.91 22.11
N LEU A 313 2.49 12.90 21.01
CA LEU A 313 3.80 12.26 20.94
C LEU A 313 4.78 12.85 21.96
N GLN A 314 4.84 14.18 22.07
CA GLN A 314 5.68 14.86 23.04
C GLN A 314 5.28 14.54 24.50
N ALA A 315 3.98 14.54 24.79
CA ALA A 315 3.46 14.26 26.13
C ALA A 315 3.79 12.85 26.61
N ASN A 316 3.82 11.87 25.71
CA ASN A 316 4.14 10.48 25.97
C ASN A 316 5.63 10.14 25.71
N GLN A 317 6.48 11.13 25.44
CA GLN A 317 7.93 10.99 25.23
C GLN A 317 8.26 9.99 24.07
N VAL A 318 7.36 9.85 23.09
CA VAL A 318 7.58 9.01 21.93
C VAL A 318 8.62 9.68 21.01
N PRO A 319 9.67 8.97 20.56
CA PRO A 319 10.60 9.48 19.57
C PRO A 319 9.86 9.90 18.30
N HIS A 320 10.00 11.15 17.89
CA HIS A 320 9.32 11.62 16.70
C HIS A 320 10.06 12.73 15.97
N LYS A 321 9.80 12.81 14.65
CA LYS A 321 10.26 13.90 13.80
C LYS A 321 9.09 14.46 13.03
N GLN A 322 8.80 15.75 13.23
CA GLN A 322 7.80 16.51 12.50
C GLN A 322 8.48 17.39 11.44
N VAL A 323 7.97 17.35 10.21
CA VAL A 323 8.39 18.25 9.14
C VAL A 323 7.18 19.03 8.63
N VAL A 324 7.30 20.35 8.56
CA VAL A 324 6.23 21.23 8.07
C VAL A 324 6.74 21.98 6.85
N TYR A 325 6.12 21.72 5.70
CA TYR A 325 6.41 22.44 4.46
C TYR A 325 5.51 23.67 4.33
N SER A 326 6.04 24.76 3.79
CA SER A 326 5.27 26.01 3.68
C SER A 326 4.19 25.94 2.61
N ASP A 327 4.41 25.17 1.53
CA ASP A 327 3.53 25.11 0.36
C ASP A 327 3.47 23.72 -0.28
N ALA A 328 3.32 22.66 0.52
CA ALA A 328 3.10 21.32 0.01
C ALA A 328 1.60 21.00 -0.01
N PRO A 329 0.97 20.77 -1.18
CA PRO A 329 -0.44 20.40 -1.24
C PRO A 329 -0.69 18.98 -0.75
N HIS A 330 -1.96 18.65 -0.48
CA HIS A 330 -2.37 17.31 -0.10
C HIS A 330 -2.25 16.30 -1.26
N GLY A 331 -1.88 15.06 -0.95
CA GLY A 331 -1.96 13.95 -1.91
C GLY A 331 -0.88 13.94 -2.99
N ILE A 332 0.27 14.54 -2.73
CA ILE A 332 1.37 14.68 -3.70
C ILE A 332 2.36 13.50 -3.73
N GLY A 333 2.14 12.45 -2.91
CA GLY A 333 3.04 11.29 -2.85
C GLY A 333 4.49 11.70 -2.55
N LEU A 334 5.43 11.47 -3.48
CA LEU A 334 6.84 11.86 -3.33
C LEU A 334 7.10 13.37 -3.41
N GLY A 335 6.12 14.16 -3.85
CA GLY A 335 6.22 15.62 -3.91
C GLY A 335 7.29 16.17 -4.84
N ARG A 336 7.60 15.47 -5.96
CA ARG A 336 8.61 15.91 -6.93
C ARG A 336 8.34 17.32 -7.42
N GLY A 337 9.37 18.16 -7.42
CA GLY A 337 9.27 19.56 -7.83
C GLY A 337 8.56 20.47 -6.81
N THR A 338 8.31 20.00 -5.59
CA THR A 338 7.78 20.80 -4.48
C THR A 338 8.79 20.87 -3.33
N GLU A 339 8.48 21.64 -2.29
CA GLU A 339 9.30 21.70 -1.07
C GLU A 339 9.41 20.35 -0.35
N ALA A 340 8.44 19.46 -0.56
CA ALA A 340 8.41 18.13 0.05
C ALA A 340 9.28 17.11 -0.69
N GLU A 341 9.88 17.45 -1.82
CA GLU A 341 10.80 16.52 -2.51
C GLU A 341 11.92 16.06 -1.57
N GLY A 342 12.13 14.76 -1.49
CA GLY A 342 13.14 14.15 -0.61
C GLY A 342 12.64 13.80 0.79
N TRP A 343 11.37 14.04 1.12
CA TRP A 343 10.82 13.68 2.44
C TRP A 343 11.01 12.19 2.78
N LEU A 344 10.94 11.30 1.77
CA LEU A 344 11.09 9.87 2.01
C LEU A 344 12.52 9.50 2.44
N ASN A 345 13.54 10.15 1.86
CA ASN A 345 14.93 9.97 2.29
C ASN A 345 15.12 10.39 3.76
N ASP A 346 14.49 11.48 4.14
CA ASP A 346 14.53 12.00 5.51
C ASP A 346 13.77 11.08 6.48
N ALA A 347 12.66 10.50 6.05
CA ALA A 347 11.90 9.53 6.83
C ALA A 347 12.67 8.21 7.00
N VAL A 348 13.32 7.73 5.94
CA VAL A 348 14.18 6.53 6.00
C VAL A 348 15.37 6.76 6.93
N ALA A 349 16.02 7.92 6.87
CA ALA A 349 17.10 8.27 7.79
C ALA A 349 16.64 8.29 9.26
N PHE A 350 15.42 8.78 9.52
CA PHE A 350 14.82 8.70 10.86
C PHE A 350 14.57 7.25 11.26
N TRP A 351 13.97 6.44 10.40
CA TRP A 351 13.72 5.02 10.66
C TRP A 351 15.00 4.25 10.98
N GLU A 352 16.06 4.43 10.18
CA GLU A 352 17.37 3.82 10.44
C GLU A 352 17.97 4.27 11.79
N GLN A 353 17.80 5.54 12.16
CA GLN A 353 18.27 6.03 13.45
C GLN A 353 17.52 5.39 14.63
N GLN A 354 16.21 5.08 14.48
CA GLN A 354 15.43 4.47 15.55
C GLN A 354 15.70 2.98 15.71
N THR A 355 16.24 2.33 14.68
CA THR A 355 16.50 0.89 14.62
C THR A 355 18.02 0.56 14.56
N ALA A 356 18.88 1.57 14.75
CA ALA A 356 20.31 1.35 14.94
C ALA A 356 20.54 0.72 16.33
N GLU A 357 21.21 -0.44 16.36
CA GLU A 357 21.68 -1.08 17.59
C GLU A 357 22.73 -0.27 18.35
#